data_db93cdc0a19077bd9033d92783fa2121
#
_entry.id   db93cdc0a19077bd9033d92783fa2121
#
_cell.length_a   1.000
_cell.length_b   1.000
_cell.length_c   1.000
_cell.angle_alpha   90.00
_cell.angle_beta   90.00
_cell.angle_gamma   90.00
#
_symmetry.space_group_name_H-M   'P 1'
#
loop_
_entity.id
_entity.type
_entity.pdbx_description
1 polymer ?
#
loop_
_entity_poly.entity_id
_entity_poly.type
_entity_poly.pdbx_seq_one_letter_code
_entity_poly.pdbx_strand_id
1 'polypeptide(L)'
;VVGGAEHIVAAPTVKSSLEGIITEDNPNFTFTYKMELKSGGTIVNGAYWGVTLNKNGRKDVDTLATFAANTYLCMFIVTDIRTGRETAKLFDIKVTSPTYEGWMVLCNEGAQNRVRLDMISVLSKERTLPAYDLLASLGLPEVTNARMLGWAPSRFANPGDVIYLISEKGSYLLDQETFKTDESWNIKAVDFIIPPADEEPVYYISLNSGSSYGGEANFCVTDKGNAYCQALGTAGAAFEYPINTSERGLAPEFKVAPYVGVSMARPGNGNTALFYDTDNRRFVGWSTGTTDNPKQILSPLQDPEEALFSFKTGMELIYMESTRFSNGLVYAILQDQNGQRHIYGINMGGNGFVQESKYENLQAPGFDQAS
;
A
#
# COMPACT_ATOMS: atom_id res chain seq x y z
N VAL A 1 15.63 17.98 -0.76
CA VAL A 1 15.66 18.01 0.72
C VAL A 1 14.51 17.22 1.28
N VAL A 2 14.69 16.60 2.43
CA VAL A 2 13.66 15.84 3.14
C VAL A 2 12.94 16.77 4.12
N GLY A 3 11.64 16.90 3.97
CA GLY A 3 10.80 17.76 4.82
C GLY A 3 10.84 17.30 6.29
N GLY A 4 11.03 18.24 7.21
CA GLY A 4 11.14 17.99 8.64
C GLY A 4 12.48 17.39 9.12
N ALA A 5 13.37 16.97 8.20
CA ALA A 5 14.64 16.30 8.55
C ALA A 5 15.88 17.00 7.99
N GLU A 6 15.77 17.72 6.90
CA GLU A 6 16.91 18.36 6.24
C GLU A 6 16.72 19.87 6.11
N HIS A 7 17.87 20.54 6.03
CA HIS A 7 17.91 21.98 5.83
C HIS A 7 17.97 22.34 4.34
N ILE A 8 17.28 23.42 3.99
CA ILE A 8 17.49 24.12 2.75
C ILE A 8 18.70 25.03 2.95
N VAL A 9 19.77 24.73 2.24
CA VAL A 9 20.99 25.53 2.28
C VAL A 9 21.17 26.19 0.93
N ALA A 10 21.18 27.53 0.90
CA ALA A 10 21.44 28.30 -0.29
C ALA A 10 22.49 29.39 0.00
N ALA A 11 23.54 29.42 -0.78
CA ALA A 11 24.60 30.40 -0.71
C ALA A 11 24.85 31.01 -2.10
N PRO A 12 23.99 31.95 -2.54
CA PRO A 12 24.12 32.56 -3.85
C PRO A 12 25.40 33.35 -4.01
N THR A 13 26.10 33.14 -5.13
CA THR A 13 27.28 33.88 -5.47
C THR A 13 26.94 35.11 -6.30
N VAL A 14 27.60 36.20 -6.03
CA VAL A 14 27.54 37.42 -6.83
C VAL A 14 28.59 37.36 -7.92
N LYS A 15 28.30 37.95 -9.11
CA LYS A 15 29.32 38.06 -10.16
C LYS A 15 30.57 38.82 -9.63
N SER A 16 31.73 38.36 -9.98
CA SER A 16 33.03 38.88 -9.47
C SER A 16 33.17 40.42 -9.57
N SER A 17 32.63 41.05 -10.61
CA SER A 17 32.62 42.52 -10.76
C SER A 17 31.76 43.27 -9.74
N LEU A 18 30.87 42.58 -9.02
CA LEU A 18 29.96 43.14 -8.02
C LEU A 18 30.18 42.57 -6.62
N GLU A 19 31.16 41.69 -6.46
CA GLU A 19 31.38 40.92 -5.24
C GLU A 19 31.66 41.79 -4.01
N GLY A 20 32.37 42.88 -4.13
CA GLY A 20 32.60 43.84 -3.04
C GLY A 20 31.50 44.91 -2.88
N ILE A 21 30.48 44.91 -3.78
CA ILE A 21 29.42 45.93 -3.79
C ILE A 21 28.12 45.35 -3.21
N ILE A 22 27.72 44.18 -3.67
CA ILE A 22 26.49 43.49 -3.22
C ILE A 22 26.85 42.54 -2.07
N THR A 23 26.92 43.09 -0.88
CA THR A 23 27.23 42.37 0.36
C THR A 23 26.09 42.51 1.37
N GLU A 24 26.00 41.58 2.33
CA GLU A 24 25.00 41.63 3.38
C GLU A 24 25.08 42.89 4.27
N ASP A 25 26.27 43.45 4.38
CA ASP A 25 26.51 44.64 5.19
C ASP A 25 26.21 45.95 4.44
N ASN A 26 25.97 45.87 3.14
CA ASN A 26 25.65 47.09 2.35
C ASN A 26 24.15 47.42 2.47
N PRO A 27 23.77 48.51 3.17
CA PRO A 27 22.39 48.84 3.42
C PRO A 27 21.57 49.24 2.17
N ASN A 28 22.25 49.38 1.02
CA ASN A 28 21.60 49.69 -0.25
C ASN A 28 21.00 48.47 -0.94
N PHE A 29 21.23 47.26 -0.42
CA PHE A 29 20.72 46.03 -1.02
C PHE A 29 19.92 45.23 -0.01
N THR A 30 18.81 44.67 -0.49
CA THR A 30 18.03 43.66 0.25
C THR A 30 17.98 42.35 -0.51
N PHE A 31 17.91 41.24 0.25
CA PHE A 31 17.86 39.89 -0.28
C PHE A 31 16.54 39.25 0.11
N THR A 32 15.82 38.71 -0.87
CA THR A 32 14.52 38.11 -0.64
C THR A 32 14.44 36.76 -1.36
N TYR A 33 13.89 35.77 -0.70
CA TYR A 33 13.54 34.48 -1.29
C TYR A 33 12.02 34.35 -1.34
N LYS A 34 11.51 34.17 -2.54
CA LYS A 34 10.08 33.90 -2.77
C LYS A 34 9.91 32.47 -3.28
N MET A 35 8.90 31.77 -2.80
CA MET A 35 8.62 30.39 -3.23
C MET A 35 7.20 30.27 -3.78
N GLU A 36 7.06 29.53 -4.86
CA GLU A 36 5.81 29.18 -5.50
C GLU A 36 5.71 27.66 -5.68
N LEU A 37 4.50 27.12 -5.49
CA LEU A 37 4.23 25.71 -5.71
C LEU A 37 4.24 25.38 -7.20
N LYS A 38 4.96 24.33 -7.60
CA LYS A 38 4.90 23.71 -8.92
C LYS A 38 4.04 22.46 -8.87
N SER A 39 3.00 22.38 -9.69
CA SER A 39 2.25 21.15 -9.90
C SER A 39 2.43 20.71 -11.35
N GLY A 40 2.90 19.44 -11.54
CA GLY A 40 3.13 18.89 -12.88
C GLY A 40 4.09 19.69 -13.75
N GLY A 41 5.05 20.40 -13.16
CA GLY A 41 6.01 21.26 -13.86
C GLY A 41 5.46 22.67 -14.20
N THR A 42 4.21 22.95 -13.90
CA THR A 42 3.56 24.26 -14.13
C THR A 42 3.38 25.00 -12.81
N ILE A 43 3.60 26.32 -12.80
CA ILE A 43 3.31 27.17 -11.66
C ILE A 43 1.79 27.21 -11.47
N VAL A 44 1.33 26.89 -10.26
CA VAL A 44 -0.10 27.00 -9.92
C VAL A 44 -0.43 28.46 -9.66
N ASN A 45 -1.18 29.06 -10.55
CA ASN A 45 -1.61 30.46 -10.43
C ASN A 45 -2.29 30.74 -9.07
N GLY A 46 -1.75 31.69 -8.33
CA GLY A 46 -2.31 32.18 -7.07
C GLY A 46 -1.84 31.48 -5.81
N ALA A 47 -1.04 30.41 -5.89
CA ALA A 47 -0.40 29.80 -4.72
C ALA A 47 0.90 30.53 -4.37
N TYR A 48 0.83 31.82 -4.10
CA TYR A 48 1.95 32.59 -3.57
C TYR A 48 2.09 32.25 -2.09
N TRP A 49 2.99 31.32 -1.79
CA TRP A 49 3.39 31.09 -0.41
C TRP A 49 4.34 32.21 -0.04
N GLY A 50 3.87 33.20 0.70
CA GLY A 50 4.67 34.30 1.23
C GLY A 50 5.72 33.85 2.26
N VAL A 51 6.37 32.74 1.98
CA VAL A 51 7.40 32.16 2.83
C VAL A 51 8.74 32.76 2.41
N THR A 52 9.23 33.65 3.22
CA THR A 52 10.58 34.15 3.12
C THR A 52 11.51 33.12 3.76
N LEU A 53 12.38 32.49 2.97
CA LEU A 53 13.40 31.55 3.50
C LEU A 53 14.40 32.27 4.42
N ASN A 54 14.58 33.58 4.23
CA ASN A 54 15.47 34.41 5.03
C ASN A 54 14.67 35.37 5.93
N LYS A 55 14.30 34.96 7.09
CA LYS A 55 13.61 35.82 8.08
C LYS A 55 14.41 37.07 8.46
N ASN A 56 15.72 37.10 8.19
CA ASN A 56 16.63 38.16 8.62
C ASN A 56 17.21 38.99 7.46
N GLY A 57 16.69 38.87 6.24
CA GLY A 57 17.22 39.58 5.07
C GLY A 57 18.63 39.17 4.62
N ARG A 58 19.15 38.02 5.09
CA ARG A 58 20.47 37.52 4.73
C ARG A 58 20.48 36.93 3.34
N LYS A 59 21.64 37.03 2.68
CA LYS A 59 21.86 36.40 1.37
C LYS A 59 21.92 34.89 1.48
N ASP A 60 22.64 34.39 2.48
CA ASP A 60 22.78 32.97 2.71
C ASP A 60 21.65 32.44 3.62
N VAL A 61 21.13 31.27 3.28
CA VAL A 61 20.04 30.62 3.97
C VAL A 61 20.47 29.24 4.43
N ASP A 62 20.19 28.97 5.68
CA ASP A 62 20.24 27.64 6.29
C ASP A 62 18.99 27.50 7.17
N THR A 63 17.98 26.80 6.67
CA THR A 63 16.70 26.64 7.37
C THR A 63 16.16 25.23 7.20
N LEU A 64 15.56 24.70 8.27
CA LEU A 64 14.90 23.41 8.21
C LEU A 64 13.75 23.46 7.18
N ALA A 65 13.67 22.45 6.33
CA ALA A 65 12.61 22.32 5.33
C ALA A 65 11.31 21.88 6.01
N THR A 66 10.47 22.84 6.38
CA THR A 66 9.16 22.59 7.05
C THR A 66 7.99 22.58 6.08
N PHE A 67 8.25 22.50 4.78
CA PHE A 67 7.22 22.52 3.74
C PHE A 67 6.72 21.12 3.43
N ALA A 68 5.48 21.02 2.95
CA ALA A 68 4.92 19.76 2.44
C ALA A 68 5.75 19.21 1.29
N ALA A 69 5.71 17.89 1.12
CA ALA A 69 6.40 17.22 0.02
C ALA A 69 5.84 17.72 -1.32
N ASN A 70 6.68 18.41 -2.09
CA ASN A 70 6.34 18.97 -3.40
C ASN A 70 7.57 19.56 -4.09
N THR A 71 7.40 20.02 -5.33
CA THR A 71 8.41 20.82 -6.02
C THR A 71 8.00 22.30 -5.99
N TYR A 72 8.90 23.12 -5.50
CA TYR A 72 8.74 24.56 -5.38
C TYR A 72 9.68 25.31 -6.31
N LEU A 73 9.16 26.32 -7.03
CA LEU A 73 10.01 27.29 -7.70
C LEU A 73 10.43 28.33 -6.68
N CYS A 74 11.71 28.49 -6.49
CA CYS A 74 12.29 29.51 -5.62
C CYS A 74 12.93 30.62 -6.45
N MET A 75 12.67 31.86 -6.05
CA MET A 75 13.27 33.06 -6.62
C MET A 75 14.14 33.74 -5.56
N PHE A 76 15.43 33.79 -5.80
CA PHE A 76 16.33 34.65 -5.06
C PHE A 76 16.37 36.04 -5.72
N ILE A 77 15.98 37.07 -5.00
CA ILE A 77 15.82 38.43 -5.50
C ILE A 77 16.78 39.34 -4.74
N VAL A 78 17.58 40.10 -5.48
CA VAL A 78 18.40 41.20 -4.97
C VAL A 78 17.76 42.50 -5.41
N THR A 79 17.43 43.38 -4.45
CA THR A 79 16.83 44.70 -4.71
C THR A 79 17.83 45.79 -4.32
N ASP A 80 18.19 46.66 -5.26
CA ASP A 80 18.84 47.94 -4.95
C ASP A 80 17.81 48.94 -4.48
N ILE A 81 17.83 49.25 -3.19
CA ILE A 81 16.83 50.12 -2.54
C ILE A 81 16.83 51.52 -3.12
N ARG A 82 17.99 52.03 -3.58
CA ARG A 82 18.12 53.41 -4.10
C ARG A 82 17.42 53.60 -5.44
N THR A 83 17.39 52.54 -6.25
CA THR A 83 16.88 52.57 -7.62
C THR A 83 15.59 51.81 -7.78
N GLY A 84 15.22 50.97 -6.80
CA GLY A 84 14.11 50.06 -6.88
C GLY A 84 14.32 48.91 -7.89
N ARG A 85 15.55 48.74 -8.38
CA ARG A 85 15.85 47.73 -9.38
C ARG A 85 16.01 46.35 -8.73
N GLU A 86 15.30 45.37 -9.28
CA GLU A 86 15.37 43.98 -8.86
C GLU A 86 16.10 43.12 -9.88
N THR A 87 16.84 42.13 -9.38
CA THR A 87 17.42 41.08 -10.17
C THR A 87 17.12 39.76 -9.50
N ALA A 88 16.56 38.83 -10.25
CA ALA A 88 16.14 37.52 -9.73
C ALA A 88 16.91 36.36 -10.35
N LYS A 89 17.17 35.33 -9.55
CA LYS A 89 17.67 34.01 -9.97
C LYS A 89 16.66 32.96 -9.55
N LEU A 90 16.25 32.12 -10.52
CA LEU A 90 15.30 31.05 -10.31
C LEU A 90 16.02 29.73 -10.07
N PHE A 91 15.49 28.90 -9.19
CA PHE A 91 15.91 27.51 -8.97
C PHE A 91 14.77 26.71 -8.34
N ASP A 92 14.83 25.39 -8.51
CA ASP A 92 13.82 24.48 -7.94
C ASP A 92 14.30 23.91 -6.61
N ILE A 93 13.34 23.81 -5.66
CA ILE A 93 13.52 23.06 -4.42
C ILE A 93 12.53 21.90 -4.44
N LYS A 94 13.03 20.68 -4.52
CA LYS A 94 12.20 19.47 -4.33
C LYS A 94 12.25 19.06 -2.85
N VAL A 95 11.11 19.18 -2.19
CA VAL A 95 10.90 18.68 -0.83
C VAL A 95 10.24 17.32 -0.94
N THR A 96 10.81 16.31 -0.30
CA THR A 96 10.28 14.95 -0.25
C THR A 96 9.86 14.60 1.18
N SER A 97 8.84 13.78 1.33
CA SER A 97 8.51 13.19 2.62
C SER A 97 9.63 12.20 3.04
N PRO A 98 9.95 12.06 4.32
CA PRO A 98 10.80 10.97 4.80
C PRO A 98 10.18 9.58 4.55
N THR A 99 8.89 9.54 4.23
CA THR A 99 8.11 8.33 3.97
C THR A 99 7.52 8.29 2.56
N TYR A 100 8.18 8.86 1.55
CA TYR A 100 7.62 9.09 0.22
C TYR A 100 7.56 7.84 -0.66
N GLU A 101 8.66 7.10 -0.76
CA GLU A 101 8.79 5.89 -1.58
C GLU A 101 9.84 4.98 -0.96
N GLY A 102 9.60 3.67 -0.94
CA GLY A 102 10.60 2.76 -0.35
C GLY A 102 10.04 1.42 0.07
N TRP A 103 10.74 0.80 1.01
CA TRP A 103 10.41 -0.50 1.56
C TRP A 103 9.81 -0.33 2.96
N MET A 104 8.66 -0.94 3.18
CA MET A 104 8.07 -1.05 4.51
C MET A 104 8.42 -2.39 5.13
N VAL A 105 8.74 -2.37 6.42
CA VAL A 105 9.12 -3.56 7.18
C VAL A 105 8.21 -3.67 8.40
N LEU A 106 7.34 -4.66 8.36
CA LEU A 106 6.50 -5.02 9.50
C LEU A 106 7.21 -6.09 10.32
N CYS A 107 7.39 -5.87 11.61
CA CYS A 107 8.09 -6.81 12.49
C CYS A 107 7.48 -6.87 13.89
N ASN A 108 7.86 -7.90 14.62
CA ASN A 108 7.56 -8.08 16.02
C ASN A 108 8.77 -7.68 16.88
N GLU A 109 8.56 -6.86 17.87
CA GLU A 109 9.60 -6.36 18.75
C GLU A 109 9.39 -6.81 20.21
N GLY A 110 10.49 -7.22 20.84
CA GLY A 110 10.50 -7.62 22.24
C GLY A 110 9.77 -8.92 22.56
N ALA A 111 9.71 -9.24 23.86
CA ALA A 111 9.12 -10.49 24.33
C ALA A 111 7.59 -10.56 24.21
N GLN A 112 6.93 -9.42 24.12
CA GLN A 112 5.48 -9.29 23.94
C GLN A 112 5.06 -9.27 22.47
N ASN A 113 6.02 -9.40 21.53
CA ASN A 113 5.75 -9.32 20.09
C ASN A 113 4.99 -8.03 19.70
N ARG A 114 5.36 -6.90 20.27
CA ARG A 114 4.78 -5.60 19.90
C ARG A 114 4.97 -5.39 18.39
N VAL A 115 3.92 -5.04 17.71
CA VAL A 115 4.01 -4.72 16.29
C VAL A 115 4.76 -3.41 16.10
N ARG A 116 5.75 -3.44 15.24
CA ARG A 116 6.54 -2.29 14.81
C ARG A 116 6.56 -2.19 13.31
N LEU A 117 6.38 -0.98 12.80
CA LEU A 117 6.42 -0.66 11.39
C LEU A 117 7.58 0.29 11.13
N ASP A 118 8.54 -0.15 10.34
CA ASP A 118 9.66 0.67 9.86
C ASP A 118 9.51 0.94 8.36
N MET A 119 10.19 1.98 7.90
CA MET A 119 10.31 2.26 6.47
C MET A 119 11.75 2.60 6.10
N ILE A 120 12.20 2.11 4.97
CA ILE A 120 13.44 2.51 4.33
C ILE A 120 13.07 3.28 3.07
N SER A 121 13.04 4.60 3.16
CA SER A 121 12.71 5.47 2.04
C SER A 121 13.84 5.55 1.04
N VAL A 122 13.53 5.43 -0.24
CA VAL A 122 14.48 5.57 -1.35
C VAL A 122 14.37 6.97 -1.92
N LEU A 123 15.28 7.85 -1.52
CA LEU A 123 15.29 9.25 -1.95
C LEU A 123 15.98 9.43 -3.31
N SER A 124 16.93 8.56 -3.64
CA SER A 124 17.59 8.44 -4.93
C SER A 124 18.25 7.05 -5.04
N LYS A 125 18.86 6.74 -6.20
CA LYS A 125 19.61 5.47 -6.39
C LYS A 125 20.72 5.24 -5.36
N GLU A 126 21.26 6.31 -4.80
CA GLU A 126 22.42 6.27 -3.91
C GLU A 126 22.08 6.67 -2.46
N ARG A 127 20.80 7.01 -2.22
CA ARG A 127 20.41 7.57 -0.93
C ARG A 127 19.14 6.97 -0.41
N THR A 128 19.22 6.35 0.75
CA THR A 128 18.09 5.86 1.52
C THR A 128 18.01 6.55 2.88
N LEU A 129 16.82 6.63 3.44
CA LEU A 129 16.58 7.17 4.77
C LEU A 129 15.71 6.19 5.55
N PRO A 130 16.20 5.62 6.66
CA PRO A 130 15.37 4.81 7.53
C PRO A 130 14.46 5.68 8.41
N ALA A 131 13.20 5.29 8.54
CA ALA A 131 12.25 5.82 9.50
C ALA A 131 11.78 4.66 10.39
N TYR A 132 12.01 4.76 11.69
CA TYR A 132 11.75 3.68 12.62
C TYR A 132 10.48 3.93 13.41
N ASP A 133 9.77 2.82 13.69
CA ASP A 133 8.63 2.77 14.59
C ASP A 133 7.55 3.82 14.26
N LEU A 134 7.06 3.78 13.03
CA LEU A 134 6.04 4.71 12.53
C LEU A 134 4.74 4.65 13.35
N LEU A 135 4.52 3.58 14.10
CA LEU A 135 3.32 3.39 14.93
C LEU A 135 3.45 3.99 16.33
N ALA A 136 4.66 4.26 16.82
CA ALA A 136 4.90 4.65 18.22
C ALA A 136 4.18 5.93 18.65
N SER A 137 3.95 6.88 17.72
CA SER A 137 3.33 8.17 18.02
C SER A 137 1.81 8.21 17.83
N LEU A 138 1.20 7.10 17.37
CA LEU A 138 -0.20 7.10 16.95
C LEU A 138 -1.20 6.91 18.11
N GLY A 139 -0.72 6.51 19.28
CA GLY A 139 -1.59 6.29 20.45
C GLY A 139 -2.57 5.12 20.28
N LEU A 140 -2.26 4.19 19.38
CA LEU A 140 -3.05 2.97 19.20
C LEU A 140 -3.03 2.11 20.47
N PRO A 141 -4.10 1.33 20.71
CA PRO A 141 -4.04 0.22 21.66
C PRO A 141 -2.87 -0.71 21.33
N GLU A 142 -2.44 -1.49 22.30
CA GLU A 142 -1.35 -2.44 22.10
C GLU A 142 -1.66 -3.40 20.94
N VAL A 143 -0.86 -3.31 19.88
CA VAL A 143 -0.94 -4.16 18.70
C VAL A 143 0.18 -5.19 18.80
N THR A 144 -0.16 -6.47 18.74
CA THR A 144 0.80 -7.56 18.94
C THR A 144 0.68 -8.64 17.86
N ASN A 145 1.79 -9.35 17.62
CA ASN A 145 1.87 -10.46 16.67
C ASN A 145 1.48 -10.03 15.24
N ALA A 146 2.37 -9.25 14.62
CA ALA A 146 2.24 -8.82 13.24
C ALA A 146 2.06 -10.02 12.30
N ARG A 147 1.13 -9.91 11.37
CA ARG A 147 0.84 -10.94 10.37
C ARG A 147 1.06 -10.47 8.95
N MET A 148 0.53 -9.30 8.60
CA MET A 148 0.49 -8.85 7.22
C MET A 148 0.44 -7.33 7.12
N LEU A 149 1.06 -6.82 6.07
CA LEU A 149 0.97 -5.44 5.64
C LEU A 149 0.67 -5.43 4.14
N GLY A 150 -0.23 -4.57 3.71
CA GLY A 150 -0.53 -4.42 2.30
C GLY A 150 -1.21 -3.11 1.99
N TRP A 151 -1.64 -2.95 0.75
CA TRP A 151 -2.30 -1.75 0.26
C TRP A 151 -3.66 -2.10 -0.36
N ALA A 152 -4.65 -1.27 -0.13
CA ALA A 152 -5.97 -1.38 -0.72
C ALA A 152 -6.47 -0.03 -1.24
N PRO A 153 -7.04 0.02 -2.46
CA PRO A 153 -7.73 1.20 -2.93
C PRO A 153 -9.07 1.34 -2.20
N SER A 154 -9.44 2.56 -1.86
CA SER A 154 -10.75 2.89 -1.30
C SER A 154 -11.40 3.99 -2.12
N ARG A 155 -12.02 3.64 -3.25
CA ARG A 155 -12.51 4.63 -4.23
C ARG A 155 -13.67 5.46 -3.76
N PHE A 156 -14.52 4.94 -2.88
CA PHE A 156 -15.78 5.57 -2.48
C PHE A 156 -15.90 5.79 -0.97
N ALA A 157 -14.91 5.42 -0.20
CA ALA A 157 -14.88 5.61 1.23
C ALA A 157 -13.85 6.66 1.64
N ASN A 158 -14.11 7.38 2.71
CA ASN A 158 -13.08 8.05 3.46
C ASN A 158 -12.45 6.97 4.38
N PRO A 159 -11.15 6.73 4.29
CA PRO A 159 -10.08 7.69 4.06
C PRO A 159 -9.44 7.73 2.65
N GLY A 160 -9.92 7.06 1.67
CA GLY A 160 -9.26 6.94 0.36
C GLY A 160 -8.40 5.68 0.25
N ASP A 161 -7.29 5.73 -0.47
CA ASP A 161 -6.35 4.61 -0.56
C ASP A 161 -5.65 4.42 0.79
N VAL A 162 -5.56 3.19 1.24
CA VAL A 162 -5.08 2.84 2.58
C VAL A 162 -4.00 1.76 2.56
N ILE A 163 -3.15 1.78 3.56
CA ILE A 163 -2.33 0.65 3.96
C ILE A 163 -3.09 -0.10 5.04
N TYR A 164 -3.21 -1.41 4.91
CA TYR A 164 -3.76 -2.24 5.96
C TYR A 164 -2.66 -2.96 6.72
N LEU A 165 -2.80 -2.95 8.04
CA LEU A 165 -1.95 -3.65 8.99
C LEU A 165 -2.79 -4.70 9.68
N ILE A 166 -2.43 -5.96 9.51
CA ILE A 166 -3.08 -7.09 10.14
C ILE A 166 -2.19 -7.65 11.25
N SER A 167 -2.76 -7.83 12.41
CA SER A 167 -2.09 -8.46 13.54
C SER A 167 -3.05 -9.37 14.31
N GLU A 168 -2.53 -10.18 15.20
CA GLU A 168 -3.37 -11.06 16.01
C GLU A 168 -4.28 -10.27 16.97
N LYS A 169 -3.79 -9.13 17.44
CA LYS A 169 -4.53 -8.27 18.36
C LYS A 169 -4.56 -6.84 17.84
N GLY A 170 -5.64 -6.52 17.14
CA GLY A 170 -5.87 -5.22 16.51
C GLY A 170 -5.36 -5.14 15.07
N SER A 171 -6.26 -4.88 14.15
CA SER A 171 -5.97 -4.69 12.73
C SER A 171 -6.52 -3.35 12.30
N TYR A 172 -5.68 -2.55 11.61
CA TYR A 172 -5.97 -1.16 11.33
C TYR A 172 -5.71 -0.78 9.87
N LEU A 173 -6.50 0.17 9.38
CA LEU A 173 -6.20 0.92 8.17
C LEU A 173 -5.32 2.12 8.54
N LEU A 174 -4.35 2.43 7.69
CA LEU A 174 -3.48 3.59 7.81
C LEU A 174 -3.59 4.43 6.55
N ASP A 175 -3.60 5.74 6.71
CA ASP A 175 -3.48 6.67 5.58
C ASP A 175 -2.15 6.42 4.85
N GLN A 176 -2.21 6.24 3.53
CA GLN A 176 -1.03 5.80 2.76
C GLN A 176 0.09 6.84 2.69
N GLU A 177 -0.20 8.12 2.89
CA GLU A 177 0.79 9.19 2.79
C GLU A 177 1.38 9.57 4.14
N THR A 178 0.54 9.61 5.17
CA THR A 178 0.91 10.10 6.50
C THR A 178 1.10 8.98 7.52
N PHE A 179 0.67 7.76 7.21
CA PHE A 179 0.57 6.58 8.09
C PHE A 179 -0.30 6.83 9.33
N LYS A 180 -1.08 7.89 9.35
CA LYS A 180 -1.99 8.18 10.46
C LYS A 180 -3.09 7.14 10.52
N THR A 181 -3.47 6.81 11.73
CA THR A 181 -4.61 5.96 12.07
C THR A 181 -5.02 6.25 13.52
N ASP A 182 -6.18 5.78 13.92
CA ASP A 182 -6.66 5.79 15.30
C ASP A 182 -7.61 4.60 15.54
N GLU A 183 -8.18 4.49 16.72
CA GLU A 183 -9.08 3.38 17.06
C GLU A 183 -10.30 3.27 16.13
N SER A 184 -10.77 4.38 15.55
CA SER A 184 -11.91 4.37 14.64
C SER A 184 -11.58 3.76 13.27
N TRP A 185 -10.30 3.61 12.96
CA TRP A 185 -9.82 2.97 11.73
C TRP A 185 -9.50 1.48 11.91
N ASN A 186 -9.98 0.87 12.97
CA ASN A 186 -9.97 -0.58 13.12
C ASN A 186 -10.76 -1.22 11.97
N ILE A 187 -10.18 -2.21 11.28
CA ILE A 187 -10.76 -2.85 10.10
C ILE A 187 -12.16 -3.40 10.38
N LYS A 188 -12.40 -4.00 11.55
CA LYS A 188 -13.72 -4.50 11.92
C LYS A 188 -14.75 -3.38 12.05
N ALA A 189 -14.33 -2.20 12.51
CA ALA A 189 -15.23 -1.07 12.68
C ALA A 189 -15.53 -0.34 11.35
N VAL A 190 -14.53 -0.27 10.45
CA VAL A 190 -14.65 0.50 9.20
C VAL A 190 -15.23 -0.35 8.07
N ASP A 191 -14.71 -1.56 7.89
CA ASP A 191 -14.97 -2.35 6.69
C ASP A 191 -16.14 -3.33 6.84
N PHE A 192 -16.63 -3.59 8.05
CA PHE A 192 -17.75 -4.49 8.27
C PHE A 192 -19.05 -3.74 8.59
N ILE A 193 -20.16 -4.14 7.98
CA ILE A 193 -21.51 -3.64 8.36
C ILE A 193 -21.88 -4.15 9.75
N ILE A 194 -21.64 -5.45 9.99
CA ILE A 194 -21.82 -6.11 11.28
C ILE A 194 -20.49 -6.78 11.61
N PRO A 195 -19.65 -6.15 12.46
CA PRO A 195 -18.38 -6.74 12.85
C PRO A 195 -18.59 -8.13 13.50
N PRO A 196 -17.90 -9.17 13.05
CA PRO A 196 -17.98 -10.47 13.69
C PRO A 196 -17.40 -10.40 15.11
N ALA A 197 -18.17 -10.81 16.14
CA ALA A 197 -17.81 -10.60 17.55
C ALA A 197 -16.58 -11.41 17.96
N ASP A 198 -16.51 -12.66 17.52
CA ASP A 198 -15.51 -13.64 17.98
C ASP A 198 -14.50 -14.03 16.90
N GLU A 199 -14.28 -13.15 15.93
CA GLU A 199 -13.35 -13.38 14.82
C GLU A 199 -12.43 -12.18 14.63
N GLU A 200 -11.18 -12.44 14.30
CA GLU A 200 -10.20 -11.41 13.96
C GLU A 200 -9.68 -11.59 12.53
N PRO A 201 -9.49 -10.49 11.77
CA PRO A 201 -8.84 -10.55 10.46
C PRO A 201 -7.45 -11.18 10.57
N VAL A 202 -7.14 -12.15 9.72
CA VAL A 202 -5.82 -12.78 9.64
C VAL A 202 -5.18 -12.60 8.27
N TYR A 203 -5.97 -12.29 7.27
CA TYR A 203 -5.53 -12.03 5.91
C TYR A 203 -6.44 -11.00 5.26
N TYR A 204 -5.84 -10.04 4.55
CA TYR A 204 -6.56 -9.01 3.82
C TYR A 204 -5.85 -8.75 2.49
N ILE A 205 -6.57 -8.74 1.39
CA ILE A 205 -5.99 -8.44 0.09
C ILE A 205 -6.98 -7.69 -0.78
N SER A 206 -6.45 -6.81 -1.62
CA SER A 206 -7.22 -6.07 -2.60
C SER A 206 -7.00 -6.63 -4.00
N LEU A 207 -8.09 -6.92 -4.68
CA LEU A 207 -8.11 -7.15 -6.11
C LEU A 207 -8.20 -5.80 -6.80
N ASN A 208 -7.05 -5.31 -7.29
CA ASN A 208 -6.97 -4.07 -8.03
C ASN A 208 -6.79 -4.36 -9.53
N SER A 209 -7.84 -4.20 -10.28
CA SER A 209 -7.81 -4.40 -11.74
C SER A 209 -7.25 -3.19 -12.51
N GLY A 210 -6.93 -2.08 -11.83
CA GLY A 210 -6.56 -0.82 -12.47
C GLY A 210 -7.68 -0.20 -13.32
N SER A 211 -8.91 -0.70 -13.19
CA SER A 211 -10.06 -0.23 -13.93
C SER A 211 -10.75 0.92 -13.20
N SER A 212 -11.18 1.93 -13.96
CA SER A 212 -12.03 3.00 -13.45
C SER A 212 -13.49 2.59 -13.22
N TYR A 213 -13.89 1.38 -13.61
CA TYR A 213 -15.29 0.97 -13.73
C TYR A 213 -15.54 -0.44 -13.19
N GLY A 214 -15.56 -0.59 -11.88
CA GLY A 214 -16.05 -1.82 -11.24
C GLY A 214 -15.17 -3.06 -11.49
N GLY A 215 -15.23 -3.97 -10.57
CA GLY A 215 -14.47 -5.20 -10.57
C GLY A 215 -13.33 -5.20 -9.56
N GLU A 216 -13.20 -4.15 -8.78
CA GLU A 216 -12.33 -4.14 -7.62
C GLU A 216 -13.05 -4.70 -6.42
N ALA A 217 -12.35 -5.49 -5.65
CA ALA A 217 -12.86 -6.06 -4.42
C ALA A 217 -11.73 -6.18 -3.38
N ASN A 218 -12.09 -5.99 -2.13
CA ASN A 218 -11.25 -6.39 -1.02
C ASN A 218 -11.75 -7.74 -0.50
N PHE A 219 -10.82 -8.57 -0.08
CA PHE A 219 -11.11 -9.85 0.58
C PHE A 219 -10.48 -9.86 1.96
N CYS A 220 -11.24 -10.35 2.92
CA CYS A 220 -10.77 -10.58 4.29
C CYS A 220 -11.01 -12.04 4.65
N VAL A 221 -10.01 -12.68 5.28
CA VAL A 221 -10.16 -13.99 5.92
C VAL A 221 -9.93 -13.82 7.41
N THR A 222 -10.77 -14.45 8.22
CA THR A 222 -10.67 -14.40 9.67
C THR A 222 -10.00 -15.64 10.26
N ASP A 223 -9.63 -15.57 11.54
CA ASP A 223 -9.02 -16.66 12.30
C ASP A 223 -9.95 -17.89 12.45
N LYS A 224 -11.24 -17.74 12.17
CA LYS A 224 -12.20 -18.86 12.10
C LYS A 224 -12.25 -19.52 10.72
N GLY A 225 -11.53 -18.99 9.74
CA GLY A 225 -11.56 -19.46 8.36
C GLY A 225 -12.76 -18.97 7.58
N ASN A 226 -13.42 -17.90 8.01
CA ASN A 226 -14.48 -17.25 7.27
C ASN A 226 -13.90 -16.25 6.28
N ALA A 227 -14.40 -16.26 5.06
CA ALA A 227 -14.01 -15.33 4.00
C ALA A 227 -15.10 -14.29 3.76
N TYR A 228 -14.71 -13.05 3.55
CA TYR A 228 -15.57 -11.92 3.25
C TYR A 228 -15.12 -11.21 1.98
N CYS A 229 -16.06 -10.60 1.29
CA CYS A 229 -15.79 -9.80 0.09
C CYS A 229 -16.50 -8.44 0.19
N GLN A 230 -15.74 -7.39 -0.10
CA GLN A 230 -16.20 -6.01 -0.26
C GLN A 230 -16.01 -5.60 -1.71
N ALA A 231 -17.09 -5.44 -2.47
CA ALA A 231 -17.06 -5.01 -3.86
C ALA A 231 -16.93 -3.48 -3.93
N LEU A 232 -15.79 -2.96 -4.36
CA LEU A 232 -15.47 -1.53 -4.32
C LEU A 232 -16.15 -0.67 -5.39
N GLY A 233 -16.78 -1.29 -6.38
CA GLY A 233 -17.53 -0.58 -7.44
C GLY A 233 -18.84 0.06 -6.98
N THR A 234 -19.23 -0.13 -5.73
CA THR A 234 -20.49 0.37 -5.16
C THR A 234 -20.21 1.29 -3.97
N ALA A 235 -20.82 2.46 -3.95
CA ALA A 235 -20.70 3.38 -2.83
C ALA A 235 -21.23 2.73 -1.54
N GLY A 236 -20.46 2.82 -0.44
CA GLY A 236 -20.79 2.24 0.84
C GLY A 236 -20.63 0.71 0.90
N ALA A 237 -19.88 0.13 -0.06
CA ALA A 237 -19.54 -1.29 0.01
C ALA A 237 -18.79 -1.62 1.29
N ALA A 238 -19.15 -2.72 1.93
CA ALA A 238 -18.53 -3.22 3.14
C ALA A 238 -18.58 -4.75 3.16
N PHE A 239 -17.84 -5.38 4.07
CA PHE A 239 -18.00 -6.80 4.36
C PHE A 239 -19.35 -7.02 5.06
N GLU A 240 -20.22 -7.77 4.44
CA GLU A 240 -21.59 -7.96 4.94
C GLU A 240 -21.79 -9.37 5.49
N TYR A 241 -21.58 -10.37 4.65
CA TYR A 241 -21.76 -11.78 5.00
C TYR A 241 -20.55 -12.61 4.55
N PRO A 242 -20.29 -13.75 5.22
CA PRO A 242 -19.33 -14.72 4.74
C PRO A 242 -19.67 -15.19 3.31
N ILE A 243 -18.65 -15.39 2.48
CA ILE A 243 -18.80 -15.88 1.11
C ILE A 243 -18.50 -17.38 0.96
N ASN A 244 -17.97 -18.04 1.99
CA ASN A 244 -17.76 -19.49 2.07
C ASN A 244 -19.02 -20.23 2.52
N THR A 245 -20.11 -20.03 1.80
CA THR A 245 -21.45 -20.50 2.09
C THR A 245 -22.17 -20.94 0.81
N SER A 246 -23.27 -21.67 0.91
CA SER A 246 -24.11 -22.05 -0.23
C SER A 246 -25.06 -20.94 -0.70
N GLU A 247 -25.37 -20.00 0.17
CA GLU A 247 -26.25 -18.88 -0.12
C GLU A 247 -25.88 -17.66 0.72
N ARG A 248 -25.93 -16.47 0.10
CA ARG A 248 -25.63 -15.21 0.77
C ARG A 248 -26.50 -15.02 2.02
N GLY A 249 -25.85 -14.68 3.13
CA GLY A 249 -26.49 -14.45 4.42
C GLY A 249 -26.68 -15.71 5.27
N LEU A 250 -26.29 -16.88 4.78
CA LEU A 250 -26.25 -18.10 5.59
C LEU A 250 -24.92 -18.25 6.32
N ALA A 251 -24.88 -19.16 7.29
CA ALA A 251 -23.66 -19.51 7.99
C ALA A 251 -22.64 -20.15 7.05
N PRO A 252 -21.33 -20.02 7.34
CA PRO A 252 -20.27 -20.69 6.59
C PRO A 252 -20.44 -22.20 6.57
N GLU A 253 -20.20 -22.83 5.41
CA GLU A 253 -20.29 -24.29 5.22
C GLU A 253 -18.93 -25.00 5.31
N PHE A 254 -17.86 -24.25 5.10
CA PHE A 254 -16.47 -24.76 5.16
C PHE A 254 -15.53 -23.63 5.58
N LYS A 255 -14.34 -23.98 5.99
CA LYS A 255 -13.27 -23.05 6.33
C LYS A 255 -12.35 -22.85 5.15
N VAL A 256 -11.83 -21.63 5.00
CA VAL A 256 -10.78 -21.34 4.03
C VAL A 256 -9.43 -21.11 4.70
N ALA A 257 -8.36 -21.41 3.99
CA ALA A 257 -7.00 -21.07 4.41
C ALA A 257 -6.80 -19.54 4.41
N PRO A 258 -5.90 -19.00 5.24
CA PRO A 258 -5.64 -17.56 5.34
C PRO A 258 -4.77 -17.05 4.17
N TYR A 259 -5.13 -17.40 2.96
CA TYR A 259 -4.48 -16.99 1.71
C TYR A 259 -5.53 -16.80 0.63
N VAL A 260 -5.38 -15.73 -0.15
CA VAL A 260 -6.26 -15.45 -1.29
C VAL A 260 -5.41 -15.09 -2.50
N GLY A 261 -5.54 -15.88 -3.56
CA GLY A 261 -4.99 -15.56 -4.86
C GLY A 261 -5.92 -14.57 -5.58
N VAL A 262 -5.40 -13.44 -6.05
CA VAL A 262 -6.17 -12.45 -6.79
C VAL A 262 -5.69 -12.31 -8.22
N SER A 263 -6.62 -12.14 -9.17
CA SER A 263 -6.24 -11.87 -10.54
C SER A 263 -5.70 -10.46 -10.68
N MET A 264 -4.60 -10.33 -11.42
CA MET A 264 -4.01 -9.06 -11.82
C MET A 264 -4.41 -8.72 -13.27
N ALA A 265 -5.54 -9.24 -13.73
CA ALA A 265 -6.01 -9.08 -15.09
C ALA A 265 -6.21 -7.61 -15.45
N ARG A 266 -6.03 -7.32 -16.75
CA ARG A 266 -6.30 -5.97 -17.27
C ARG A 266 -7.79 -5.63 -17.16
N PRO A 267 -8.13 -4.32 -17.11
CA PRO A 267 -9.52 -3.87 -17.11
C PRO A 267 -10.35 -4.55 -18.21
N GLY A 268 -11.52 -5.07 -17.83
CA GLY A 268 -12.46 -5.70 -18.75
C GLY A 268 -12.37 -7.22 -18.90
N ASN A 269 -11.36 -7.85 -18.33
CA ASN A 269 -11.26 -9.31 -18.28
C ASN A 269 -11.52 -9.77 -16.84
N GLY A 270 -12.58 -10.47 -16.61
CA GLY A 270 -13.14 -11.00 -15.36
C GLY A 270 -12.30 -10.87 -14.09
N ASN A 271 -12.94 -10.44 -13.05
CA ASN A 271 -12.30 -10.30 -11.75
C ASN A 271 -12.58 -11.57 -10.95
N THR A 272 -11.52 -12.30 -10.64
CA THR A 272 -11.59 -13.58 -9.95
C THR A 272 -10.64 -13.60 -8.75
N ALA A 273 -11.01 -14.37 -7.73
CA ALA A 273 -10.16 -14.66 -6.60
C ALA A 273 -10.18 -16.16 -6.29
N LEU A 274 -9.04 -16.68 -5.92
CA LEU A 274 -8.82 -18.09 -5.62
C LEU A 274 -8.66 -18.28 -4.12
N PHE A 275 -9.42 -19.21 -3.56
CA PHE A 275 -9.33 -19.62 -2.17
C PHE A 275 -9.08 -21.12 -2.07
N TYR A 276 -8.78 -21.57 -0.87
CA TYR A 276 -8.61 -22.99 -0.59
C TYR A 276 -9.52 -23.40 0.57
N ASP A 277 -10.47 -24.30 0.26
CA ASP A 277 -11.35 -24.96 1.24
C ASP A 277 -10.52 -26.01 2.01
N THR A 278 -10.22 -25.70 3.27
CA THR A 278 -9.38 -26.57 4.12
C THR A 278 -10.09 -27.84 4.58
N ASP A 279 -11.42 -27.77 4.74
CA ASP A 279 -12.21 -28.89 5.23
C ASP A 279 -12.34 -29.98 4.16
N ASN A 280 -12.51 -29.58 2.90
CA ASN A 280 -12.64 -30.48 1.76
C ASN A 280 -11.35 -30.63 0.95
N ARG A 281 -10.27 -29.91 1.30
CA ARG A 281 -8.97 -29.92 0.62
C ARG A 281 -9.06 -29.71 -0.88
N ARG A 282 -9.65 -28.57 -1.26
CA ARG A 282 -9.93 -28.23 -2.65
C ARG A 282 -9.81 -26.72 -2.90
N PHE A 283 -9.51 -26.36 -4.14
CA PHE A 283 -9.62 -24.99 -4.59
C PHE A 283 -11.08 -24.58 -4.80
N VAL A 284 -11.40 -23.36 -4.39
CA VAL A 284 -12.69 -22.72 -4.62
C VAL A 284 -12.46 -21.33 -5.20
N GLY A 285 -13.35 -20.89 -6.07
CA GLY A 285 -13.23 -19.63 -6.79
C GLY A 285 -14.33 -18.65 -6.43
N TRP A 286 -13.96 -17.37 -6.46
CA TRP A 286 -14.89 -16.25 -6.47
C TRP A 286 -14.79 -15.52 -7.80
N SER A 287 -15.90 -15.01 -8.32
CA SER A 287 -15.93 -14.12 -9.48
C SER A 287 -16.96 -13.02 -9.28
N THR A 288 -16.69 -11.85 -9.86
CA THR A 288 -17.68 -10.77 -9.89
C THR A 288 -18.95 -11.26 -10.60
N GLY A 289 -20.11 -10.93 -10.03
CA GLY A 289 -21.45 -11.36 -10.44
C GLY A 289 -21.66 -11.58 -11.93
N THR A 290 -21.17 -12.71 -12.39
CA THR A 290 -21.45 -13.24 -13.72
C THR A 290 -22.72 -14.07 -13.68
N THR A 291 -23.24 -14.49 -14.83
CA THR A 291 -24.33 -15.49 -14.90
C THR A 291 -23.97 -16.76 -14.14
N ASP A 292 -22.68 -17.07 -14.02
CA ASP A 292 -22.20 -18.31 -13.38
C ASP A 292 -22.05 -18.17 -11.85
N ASN A 293 -21.90 -16.95 -11.34
CA ASN A 293 -21.85 -16.69 -9.88
C ASN A 293 -22.68 -15.46 -9.49
N PRO A 294 -24.01 -15.48 -9.70
CA PRO A 294 -24.88 -14.34 -9.37
C PRO A 294 -24.91 -14.05 -7.86
N LYS A 295 -24.58 -15.02 -7.04
CA LYS A 295 -24.61 -14.92 -5.57
C LYS A 295 -23.32 -14.34 -4.98
N GLN A 296 -22.25 -14.24 -5.76
CA GLN A 296 -20.93 -13.78 -5.32
C GLN A 296 -20.38 -14.55 -4.10
N ILE A 297 -20.60 -15.85 -4.08
CA ILE A 297 -20.10 -16.78 -3.08
C ILE A 297 -18.95 -17.63 -3.65
N LEU A 298 -18.22 -18.32 -2.77
CA LEU A 298 -17.19 -19.27 -3.19
C LEU A 298 -17.81 -20.52 -3.78
N SER A 299 -17.34 -20.94 -4.94
CA SER A 299 -17.78 -22.15 -5.62
C SER A 299 -16.60 -23.11 -5.86
N PRO A 300 -16.80 -24.44 -5.66
CA PRO A 300 -15.78 -25.43 -6.00
C PRO A 300 -15.39 -25.35 -7.48
N LEU A 301 -14.10 -25.37 -7.75
CA LEU A 301 -13.60 -25.43 -9.12
C LEU A 301 -13.80 -26.83 -9.70
N GLN A 302 -14.14 -26.87 -10.99
CA GLN A 302 -14.30 -28.11 -11.74
C GLN A 302 -13.04 -28.40 -12.54
N ASP A 303 -12.63 -29.66 -12.55
CA ASP A 303 -11.49 -30.10 -13.33
C ASP A 303 -11.79 -29.98 -14.85
N PRO A 304 -10.86 -29.45 -15.66
CA PRO A 304 -11.02 -29.49 -17.11
C PRO A 304 -10.89 -30.93 -17.63
N GLU A 305 -11.33 -31.16 -18.88
CA GLU A 305 -11.27 -32.50 -19.50
C GLU A 305 -9.85 -33.07 -19.55
N GLU A 306 -8.86 -32.20 -19.83
CA GLU A 306 -7.44 -32.54 -19.80
C GLU A 306 -6.77 -31.86 -18.59
N ALA A 307 -7.03 -32.35 -17.39
CA ALA A 307 -6.53 -31.77 -16.15
C ALA A 307 -5.06 -32.10 -15.90
N LEU A 308 -4.24 -31.09 -15.61
CA LEU A 308 -2.86 -31.29 -15.10
C LEU A 308 -2.88 -31.84 -13.66
N PHE A 309 -3.88 -31.45 -12.89
CA PHE A 309 -4.12 -31.88 -11.51
C PHE A 309 -5.60 -31.71 -11.17
N SER A 310 -6.08 -32.39 -10.14
CA SER A 310 -7.44 -32.12 -9.67
C SER A 310 -7.49 -30.86 -8.79
N PHE A 311 -8.45 -29.99 -9.00
CA PHE A 311 -8.74 -28.89 -8.08
C PHE A 311 -9.17 -29.40 -6.69
N LYS A 312 -9.73 -30.60 -6.61
CA LYS A 312 -9.90 -31.34 -5.35
C LYS A 312 -8.63 -32.11 -5.04
N THR A 313 -7.64 -31.41 -4.51
CA THR A 313 -6.27 -31.92 -4.34
C THR A 313 -6.16 -33.03 -3.30
N GLY A 314 -6.99 -33.03 -2.27
CA GLY A 314 -6.88 -33.91 -1.10
C GLY A 314 -5.69 -33.60 -0.19
N MET A 315 -4.92 -32.54 -0.49
CA MET A 315 -3.70 -32.14 0.21
C MET A 315 -3.95 -30.98 1.18
N GLU A 316 -3.00 -30.69 2.04
CA GLU A 316 -2.98 -29.51 2.88
C GLU A 316 -2.37 -28.33 2.11
N LEU A 317 -2.97 -27.13 2.20
CA LEU A 317 -2.37 -25.93 1.69
C LEU A 317 -1.40 -25.36 2.73
N ILE A 318 -0.13 -25.21 2.34
CA ILE A 318 0.91 -24.62 3.19
C ILE A 318 1.01 -23.11 2.94
N TYR A 319 0.98 -22.70 1.65
CA TYR A 319 1.11 -21.30 1.25
C TYR A 319 0.49 -21.06 -0.11
N MET A 320 -0.04 -19.86 -0.34
CA MET A 320 -0.54 -19.46 -1.65
C MET A 320 -0.33 -17.96 -1.87
N GLU A 321 0.16 -17.61 -3.05
CA GLU A 321 0.40 -16.21 -3.40
C GLU A 321 0.21 -15.94 -4.90
N SER A 322 -0.26 -14.73 -5.20
CA SER A 322 -0.37 -14.21 -6.56
C SER A 322 0.96 -13.63 -7.03
N THR A 323 1.30 -13.88 -8.27
CA THR A 323 2.43 -13.18 -8.91
C THR A 323 1.92 -11.94 -9.63
N ARG A 324 2.81 -10.94 -9.79
CA ARG A 324 2.54 -9.76 -10.63
C ARG A 324 2.72 -10.05 -12.12
N PHE A 325 3.12 -11.26 -12.46
CA PHE A 325 3.40 -11.71 -13.82
C PHE A 325 2.28 -12.60 -14.34
N SER A 326 2.24 -12.82 -15.65
CA SER A 326 1.31 -13.74 -16.32
C SER A 326 -0.17 -13.49 -15.99
N ASN A 327 -0.57 -12.22 -15.89
CA ASN A 327 -1.97 -11.82 -15.68
C ASN A 327 -2.67 -12.48 -14.49
N GLY A 328 -1.97 -12.67 -13.37
CA GLY A 328 -2.56 -13.22 -12.15
C GLY A 328 -2.35 -14.73 -11.99
N LEU A 329 -1.17 -15.21 -12.35
CA LEU A 329 -0.73 -16.55 -11.99
C LEU A 329 -0.59 -16.63 -10.46
N VAL A 330 -1.23 -17.62 -9.88
CA VAL A 330 -1.18 -17.94 -8.46
C VAL A 330 -0.42 -19.23 -8.28
N TYR A 331 0.54 -19.25 -7.37
CA TYR A 331 1.22 -20.45 -6.94
C TYR A 331 0.71 -20.91 -5.58
N ALA A 332 0.38 -22.20 -5.47
CA ALA A 332 -0.01 -22.84 -4.24
C ALA A 332 1.00 -23.91 -3.88
N ILE A 333 1.55 -23.86 -2.67
CA ILE A 333 2.37 -24.94 -2.09
C ILE A 333 1.45 -25.84 -1.29
N LEU A 334 1.39 -27.09 -1.71
CA LEU A 334 0.53 -28.12 -1.14
C LEU A 334 1.39 -29.22 -0.52
N GLN A 335 0.91 -29.84 0.54
CA GLN A 335 1.57 -30.98 1.20
C GLN A 335 0.65 -32.19 1.20
N ASP A 336 1.16 -33.31 0.69
CA ASP A 336 0.43 -34.56 0.67
C ASP A 336 0.49 -35.30 2.03
N GLN A 337 -0.17 -36.45 2.11
CA GLN A 337 -0.24 -37.27 3.33
C GLN A 337 1.13 -37.86 3.76
N ASN A 338 2.10 -37.90 2.84
CA ASN A 338 3.44 -38.34 3.11
C ASN A 338 4.40 -37.23 3.52
N GLY A 339 3.89 -35.99 3.64
CA GLY A 339 4.68 -34.80 3.92
C GLY A 339 5.43 -34.25 2.70
N GLN A 340 5.19 -34.77 1.51
CA GLN A 340 5.81 -34.28 0.29
C GLN A 340 5.13 -33.00 -0.20
N ARG A 341 5.94 -32.03 -0.63
CA ARG A 341 5.47 -30.74 -1.10
C ARG A 341 5.39 -30.67 -2.62
N HIS A 342 4.35 -30.01 -3.10
CA HIS A 342 4.02 -29.81 -4.50
C HIS A 342 3.73 -28.34 -4.74
N ILE A 343 4.05 -27.82 -5.93
CA ILE A 343 3.64 -26.47 -6.34
C ILE A 343 2.69 -26.59 -7.52
N TYR A 344 1.50 -26.02 -7.38
CA TYR A 344 0.51 -25.91 -8.44
C TYR A 344 0.38 -24.46 -8.86
N GLY A 345 0.46 -24.20 -10.17
CA GLY A 345 0.25 -22.90 -10.76
C GLY A 345 -1.14 -22.81 -11.40
N ILE A 346 -1.92 -21.82 -11.00
CA ILE A 346 -3.26 -21.55 -11.51
C ILE A 346 -3.27 -20.14 -12.08
N ASN A 347 -3.53 -20.02 -13.37
CA ASN A 347 -3.65 -18.74 -14.05
C ASN A 347 -5.10 -18.27 -14.00
N MET A 348 -5.30 -17.05 -13.50
CA MET A 348 -6.62 -16.42 -13.38
C MET A 348 -6.79 -15.27 -14.38
N GLY A 349 -5.92 -15.17 -15.37
CA GLY A 349 -6.06 -14.26 -16.49
C GLY A 349 -7.28 -14.63 -17.35
N GLY A 350 -8.12 -13.65 -17.68
CA GLY A 350 -9.38 -13.91 -18.37
C GLY A 350 -10.53 -14.22 -17.40
N ASN A 351 -11.51 -14.97 -17.85
CA ASN A 351 -12.76 -15.20 -17.10
C ASN A 351 -12.81 -16.54 -16.35
N GLY A 352 -11.64 -17.11 -15.98
CA GLY A 352 -11.65 -18.43 -15.38
C GLY A 352 -10.38 -18.77 -14.60
N PHE A 353 -10.32 -20.02 -14.17
CA PHE A 353 -9.20 -20.61 -13.45
C PHE A 353 -8.57 -21.68 -14.34
N VAL A 354 -7.38 -21.42 -14.84
CA VAL A 354 -6.67 -22.31 -15.77
C VAL A 354 -5.48 -22.94 -15.07
N GLN A 355 -5.40 -24.27 -15.09
CA GLN A 355 -4.24 -25.00 -14.60
C GLN A 355 -3.05 -24.76 -15.53
N GLU A 356 -1.97 -24.17 -15.03
CA GLU A 356 -0.82 -23.76 -15.85
C GLU A 356 0.41 -24.64 -15.62
N SER A 357 0.67 -25.02 -14.38
CA SER A 357 1.86 -25.78 -14.04
C SER A 357 1.64 -26.66 -12.82
N LYS A 358 2.40 -27.77 -12.81
CA LYS A 358 2.44 -28.74 -11.72
C LYS A 358 3.87 -29.17 -11.50
N TYR A 359 4.36 -28.97 -10.29
CA TYR A 359 5.67 -29.46 -9.84
C TYR A 359 5.47 -30.37 -8.64
N GLU A 360 5.89 -31.60 -8.75
CA GLU A 360 5.66 -32.62 -7.73
C GLU A 360 6.97 -32.99 -7.03
N ASN A 361 6.85 -33.43 -5.79
CA ASN A 361 7.95 -33.99 -4.99
C ASN A 361 9.16 -33.05 -4.91
N LEU A 362 8.89 -31.78 -4.61
CA LEU A 362 9.93 -30.76 -4.52
C LEU A 362 10.90 -31.09 -3.39
N GLN A 363 12.17 -31.15 -3.76
CA GLN A 363 13.26 -31.32 -2.83
C GLN A 363 14.22 -30.15 -2.99
N ALA A 364 14.24 -29.28 -2.00
CA ALA A 364 15.23 -28.20 -1.92
C ALA A 364 15.77 -28.18 -0.49
N PRO A 365 17.08 -27.89 -0.29
CA PRO A 365 17.64 -27.75 1.05
C PRO A 365 16.85 -26.73 1.88
N GLY A 366 16.32 -27.15 3.03
CA GLY A 366 15.54 -26.31 3.95
C GLY A 366 14.09 -26.08 3.54
N PHE A 367 13.61 -26.61 2.41
CA PHE A 367 12.23 -26.40 1.97
C PHE A 367 11.19 -27.05 2.91
N ASP A 368 11.54 -28.18 3.49
CA ASP A 368 10.77 -28.90 4.50
C ASP A 368 10.79 -28.24 5.88
N GLN A 369 11.70 -27.28 6.10
CA GLN A 369 11.83 -26.50 7.34
C GLN A 369 11.20 -25.10 7.21
N ALA A 370 10.83 -24.70 6.01
CA ALA A 370 10.14 -23.42 5.79
C ALA A 370 8.69 -23.53 6.28
N SER A 371 8.34 -22.68 7.24
CA SER A 371 6.99 -22.54 7.83
C SER A 371 6.28 -21.34 7.26
#